data_8e8193e456f0475ac9d002027c9f9c82
#
_entry.id   8e8193e456f0475ac9d002027c9f9c82
#
_cell.length_a   1.000
_cell.length_b   1.000
_cell.length_c   1.000
_cell.angle_alpha   90.00
_cell.angle_beta   90.00
_cell.angle_gamma   90.00
#
_symmetry.space_group_name_H-M   'P 1'
#
loop_
_entity.id
_entity.type
_entity.pdbx_description
1 polymer ?
#
loop_
_entity_poly.entity_id
_entity_poly.type
_entity_poly.pdbx_seq_one_letter_code
_entity_poly.pdbx_strand_id
1 'polypeptide(L)'
;MIARRQLLAAGMALAASAPRTGRAAPFRRVVSVGGAMTETVYALGAGDALVAVDSTSLYPPAATSLPQIGYMRAVPPEGIVSLMPDLVLLSSDAGPPQAVDVLRAAGLRLAVIPDGAAGVEAVSRKIVAIGEALELGAAAAALSDAVAADWRLLDAPVAALPSRPGVLFVLSLDRGVPLVSGRGSHADALIAAAGGRNLLRDFAGYRPLSPEAAAGLQPDAVVMMEHSLRSAGGPEAVAALPGLALTPAGAARRILSIGSTDLAFGPRAAQARRKLAVQLHPERDWPELPARAWARE
;
A
#
# COMPACT_ATOMS: atom_id res chain seq x y z
N MET A 1 -50.14 -52.94 20.83
CA MET A 1 -50.84 -51.66 20.62
C MET A 1 -49.78 -50.61 20.24
N ILE A 2 -49.78 -50.30 19.00
CA ILE A 2 -49.32 -49.13 18.21
C ILE A 2 -48.07 -48.38 18.65
N ALA A 3 -46.97 -48.71 17.96
CA ALA A 3 -45.73 -47.94 17.89
C ALA A 3 -45.89 -46.71 16.97
N ARG A 4 -45.56 -45.53 17.47
CA ARG A 4 -45.44 -44.30 16.66
C ARG A 4 -43.97 -44.15 16.19
N ARG A 5 -43.74 -44.33 14.90
CA ARG A 5 -42.50 -44.00 14.16
C ARG A 5 -42.40 -42.46 14.10
N GLN A 6 -41.35 -41.91 14.66
CA GLN A 6 -40.91 -40.53 14.37
C GLN A 6 -39.90 -40.56 13.22
N LEU A 7 -40.29 -40.01 12.10
CA LEU A 7 -39.44 -39.72 10.96
C LEU A 7 -38.64 -38.44 11.27
N LEU A 8 -37.33 -38.58 11.46
CA LEU A 8 -36.38 -37.47 11.46
C LEU A 8 -36.11 -37.10 10.01
N ALA A 9 -36.65 -35.96 9.56
CA ALA A 9 -36.28 -35.32 8.30
C ALA A 9 -34.93 -34.62 8.47
N ALA A 10 -33.89 -35.21 7.96
CA ALA A 10 -32.59 -34.55 7.83
C ALA A 10 -32.64 -33.54 6.67
N GLY A 11 -32.80 -32.27 7.00
CA GLY A 11 -32.69 -31.17 6.06
C GLY A 11 -31.21 -30.98 5.67
N MET A 12 -30.82 -31.48 4.50
CA MET A 12 -29.57 -31.16 3.84
C MET A 12 -29.65 -29.74 3.31
N ALA A 13 -29.05 -28.78 4.01
CA ALA A 13 -28.82 -27.44 3.50
C ALA A 13 -27.76 -27.51 2.39
N LEU A 14 -28.18 -27.54 1.14
CA LEU A 14 -27.32 -27.28 -0.01
C LEU A 14 -26.90 -25.80 0.10
N ALA A 15 -25.67 -25.57 0.50
CA ALA A 15 -25.01 -24.29 0.33
C ALA A 15 -24.85 -24.05 -1.18
N ALA A 16 -25.79 -23.30 -1.75
CA ALA A 16 -25.70 -22.84 -3.13
C ALA A 16 -24.47 -21.95 -3.25
N SER A 17 -23.38 -22.50 -3.77
CA SER A 17 -22.24 -21.75 -4.27
C SER A 17 -22.77 -20.92 -5.44
N ALA A 18 -23.11 -19.65 -5.19
CA ALA A 18 -23.43 -18.73 -6.28
C ALA A 18 -22.24 -18.70 -7.26
N PRO A 19 -22.46 -18.94 -8.56
CA PRO A 19 -21.39 -18.82 -9.54
C PRO A 19 -20.86 -17.39 -9.47
N ARG A 20 -19.56 -17.24 -9.25
CA ARG A 20 -18.87 -15.96 -9.44
C ARG A 20 -18.94 -15.63 -10.93
N THR A 21 -19.99 -14.94 -11.36
CA THR A 21 -20.10 -14.37 -12.70
C THR A 21 -19.21 -13.13 -12.80
N GLY A 22 -17.95 -13.26 -12.44
CA GLY A 22 -16.93 -12.31 -12.85
C GLY A 22 -16.63 -12.60 -14.32
N ARG A 23 -16.94 -11.68 -15.21
CA ARG A 23 -16.43 -11.71 -16.59
C ARG A 23 -14.92 -11.84 -16.49
N ALA A 24 -14.36 -12.96 -16.99
CA ALA A 24 -12.91 -13.13 -17.02
C ALA A 24 -12.28 -11.92 -17.73
N ALA A 25 -11.21 -11.38 -17.18
CA ALA A 25 -10.48 -10.30 -17.85
C ALA A 25 -10.09 -10.78 -19.26
N PRO A 26 -10.21 -9.92 -20.30
CA PRO A 26 -9.90 -10.29 -21.67
C PRO A 26 -8.41 -10.56 -21.89
N PHE A 27 -7.57 -10.13 -20.94
CA PHE A 27 -6.13 -10.32 -20.94
C PHE A 27 -5.74 -11.59 -20.22
N ARG A 28 -4.78 -12.33 -20.78
CA ARG A 28 -4.25 -13.58 -20.20
C ARG A 28 -2.80 -13.48 -19.76
N ARG A 29 -2.10 -12.44 -20.19
CA ARG A 29 -0.68 -12.24 -19.93
C ARG A 29 -0.41 -10.78 -19.55
N VAL A 30 -0.68 -10.48 -18.30
CA VAL A 30 -0.49 -9.13 -17.76
C VAL A 30 0.84 -9.06 -16.99
N VAL A 31 1.64 -8.06 -17.28
CA VAL A 31 2.79 -7.67 -16.45
C VAL A 31 2.38 -6.46 -15.61
N SER A 32 2.62 -6.51 -14.31
CA SER A 32 2.26 -5.44 -13.39
C SER A 32 3.51 -4.82 -12.75
N VAL A 33 3.65 -3.50 -12.87
CA VAL A 33 4.80 -2.73 -12.38
C VAL A 33 4.31 -1.69 -11.38
N GLY A 34 4.52 -1.97 -10.10
CA GLY A 34 4.08 -1.19 -8.95
C GLY A 34 3.16 -1.97 -8.02
N GLY A 35 3.49 -1.99 -6.73
CA GLY A 35 2.77 -2.81 -5.74
C GLY A 35 1.27 -2.52 -5.66
N ALA A 36 0.85 -1.24 -5.76
CA ALA A 36 -0.56 -0.88 -5.78
C ALA A 36 -1.30 -1.39 -7.04
N MET A 37 -0.61 -1.47 -8.19
CA MET A 37 -1.15 -2.04 -9.42
C MET A 37 -1.47 -3.51 -9.22
N THR A 38 -0.47 -4.26 -8.75
CA THR A 38 -0.59 -5.71 -8.50
C THR A 38 -1.68 -6.02 -7.47
N GLU A 39 -1.69 -5.30 -6.35
CA GLU A 39 -2.72 -5.46 -5.31
C GLU A 39 -4.13 -5.22 -5.88
N THR A 40 -4.29 -4.20 -6.72
CA THR A 40 -5.58 -3.88 -7.36
C THR A 40 -6.01 -4.97 -8.35
N VAL A 41 -5.08 -5.51 -9.15
CA VAL A 41 -5.37 -6.62 -10.08
C VAL A 41 -5.92 -7.83 -9.32
N TYR A 42 -5.30 -8.19 -8.20
CA TYR A 42 -5.79 -9.27 -7.34
C TYR A 42 -7.15 -8.93 -6.71
N ALA A 43 -7.33 -7.72 -6.22
CA ALA A 43 -8.59 -7.27 -5.62
C ALA A 43 -9.76 -7.30 -6.63
N LEU A 44 -9.49 -7.08 -7.90
CA LEU A 44 -10.45 -7.20 -9.01
C LEU A 44 -10.69 -8.64 -9.46
N GLY A 45 -9.98 -9.63 -8.87
CA GLY A 45 -10.12 -11.05 -9.24
C GLY A 45 -9.43 -11.42 -10.55
N ALA A 46 -8.50 -10.61 -11.04
CA ALA A 46 -7.74 -10.82 -12.27
C ALA A 46 -6.30 -11.34 -12.03
N GLY A 47 -5.99 -11.80 -10.82
CA GLY A 47 -4.64 -12.25 -10.46
C GLY A 47 -4.10 -13.37 -11.33
N ASP A 48 -4.96 -14.28 -11.82
CA ASP A 48 -4.58 -15.39 -12.69
C ASP A 48 -4.05 -14.94 -14.06
N ALA A 49 -4.31 -13.70 -14.46
CA ALA A 49 -3.76 -13.10 -15.68
C ALA A 49 -2.32 -12.61 -15.52
N LEU A 50 -1.83 -12.45 -14.29
CA LEU A 50 -0.48 -11.95 -14.04
C LEU A 50 0.56 -13.00 -14.39
N VAL A 51 1.50 -12.64 -15.25
CA VAL A 51 2.63 -13.50 -15.64
C VAL A 51 3.95 -13.05 -15.02
N ALA A 52 4.05 -11.79 -14.59
CA ALA A 52 5.20 -11.27 -13.86
C ALA A 52 4.82 -9.97 -13.14
N VAL A 53 5.59 -9.65 -12.10
CA VAL A 53 5.42 -8.46 -11.28
C VAL A 53 6.78 -7.82 -10.95
N ASP A 54 6.79 -6.58 -10.49
CA ASP A 54 8.00 -5.94 -9.99
C ASP A 54 8.29 -6.25 -8.51
N SER A 55 9.48 -5.90 -8.03
CA SER A 55 9.93 -6.19 -6.67
C SER A 55 9.16 -5.45 -5.56
N THR A 56 8.31 -4.47 -5.89
CA THR A 56 7.43 -3.79 -4.92
C THR A 56 6.09 -4.50 -4.74
N SER A 57 5.81 -5.51 -5.55
CA SER A 57 4.57 -6.30 -5.56
C SER A 57 4.61 -7.40 -4.50
N LEU A 58 4.54 -7.01 -3.22
CA LEU A 58 4.68 -7.89 -2.06
C LEU A 58 3.34 -8.41 -1.52
N TYR A 59 2.22 -7.95 -2.06
CA TYR A 59 0.88 -8.37 -1.62
C TYR A 59 -0.05 -8.56 -2.83
N PRO A 60 -0.95 -9.55 -2.78
CA PRO A 60 -1.07 -10.61 -1.76
C PRO A 60 0.11 -11.58 -1.81
N PRO A 61 0.26 -12.51 -0.85
CA PRO A 61 1.35 -13.50 -0.87
C PRO A 61 1.50 -14.25 -2.20
N ALA A 62 0.40 -14.51 -2.91
CA ALA A 62 0.41 -15.12 -4.23
C ALA A 62 1.24 -14.33 -5.27
N ALA A 63 1.31 -13.00 -5.15
CA ALA A 63 2.10 -12.17 -6.06
C ALA A 63 3.60 -12.44 -5.94
N THR A 64 4.08 -12.78 -4.73
CA THR A 64 5.51 -13.04 -4.48
C THR A 64 6.01 -14.34 -5.10
N SER A 65 5.09 -15.21 -5.52
CA SER A 65 5.40 -16.44 -6.24
C SER A 65 5.55 -16.27 -7.75
N LEU A 66 5.20 -15.10 -8.28
CA LEU A 66 5.33 -14.79 -9.70
C LEU A 66 6.77 -14.39 -10.06
N PRO A 67 7.19 -14.60 -11.32
CA PRO A 67 8.45 -14.10 -11.83
C PRO A 67 8.59 -12.59 -11.58
N GLN A 68 9.73 -12.18 -11.05
CA GLN A 68 10.02 -10.78 -10.79
C GLN A 68 10.85 -10.16 -11.90
N ILE A 69 10.40 -9.01 -12.42
CA ILE A 69 11.07 -8.27 -13.48
C ILE A 69 12.06 -7.20 -12.96
N GLY A 70 12.31 -7.14 -11.65
CA GLY A 70 13.17 -6.12 -11.06
C GLY A 70 12.39 -4.97 -10.42
N TYR A 71 13.03 -3.81 -10.24
CA TYR A 71 12.47 -2.67 -9.49
C TYR A 71 11.73 -1.68 -10.41
N MET A 72 10.57 -1.21 -9.99
CA MET A 72 9.73 -0.32 -10.80
C MET A 72 10.43 0.96 -11.31
N ARG A 73 11.42 1.49 -10.58
CA ARG A 73 12.19 2.68 -11.00
C ARG A 73 13.44 2.35 -11.86
N ALA A 74 13.67 1.06 -12.10
CA ALA A 74 14.72 0.53 -12.96
C ALA A 74 14.15 -0.60 -13.82
N VAL A 75 13.08 -0.30 -14.56
CA VAL A 75 12.34 -1.26 -15.39
C VAL A 75 13.24 -1.84 -16.48
N PRO A 76 13.39 -3.18 -16.58
CA PRO A 76 14.15 -3.83 -17.65
C PRO A 76 13.24 -4.11 -18.86
N PRO A 77 13.27 -3.28 -19.92
CA PRO A 77 12.30 -3.40 -20.99
C PRO A 77 12.46 -4.71 -21.77
N GLU A 78 13.66 -5.20 -21.97
CA GLU A 78 13.92 -6.46 -22.70
C GLU A 78 13.32 -7.66 -21.96
N GLY A 79 13.42 -7.66 -20.62
CA GLY A 79 12.81 -8.69 -19.78
C GLY A 79 11.29 -8.72 -19.92
N ILE A 80 10.65 -7.54 -19.98
CA ILE A 80 9.19 -7.44 -20.15
C ILE A 80 8.80 -7.88 -21.57
N VAL A 81 9.48 -7.42 -22.61
CA VAL A 81 9.21 -7.80 -24.00
C VAL A 81 9.30 -9.32 -24.19
N SER A 82 10.30 -9.98 -23.58
CA SER A 82 10.48 -11.43 -23.70
C SER A 82 9.33 -12.25 -23.13
N LEU A 83 8.56 -11.67 -22.21
CA LEU A 83 7.36 -12.29 -21.64
C LEU A 83 6.15 -12.25 -22.57
N MET A 84 6.22 -11.53 -23.70
CA MET A 84 5.12 -11.33 -24.65
C MET A 84 3.77 -11.03 -23.97
N PRO A 85 3.67 -9.97 -23.16
CA PRO A 85 2.43 -9.66 -22.45
C PRO A 85 1.37 -9.08 -23.39
N ASP A 86 0.10 -9.36 -23.08
CA ASP A 86 -1.07 -8.73 -23.75
C ASP A 86 -1.27 -7.30 -23.24
N LEU A 87 -0.86 -7.03 -22.00
CA LEU A 87 -0.98 -5.75 -21.33
C LEU A 87 0.15 -5.57 -20.32
N VAL A 88 0.71 -4.38 -20.26
CA VAL A 88 1.63 -3.95 -19.19
C VAL A 88 0.97 -2.81 -18.42
N LEU A 89 0.68 -3.05 -17.14
CA LEU A 89 0.25 -2.03 -16.19
C LEU A 89 1.49 -1.39 -15.57
N LEU A 90 1.64 -0.09 -15.71
CA LEU A 90 2.79 0.67 -15.21
C LEU A 90 2.29 1.77 -14.26
N SER A 91 2.87 1.84 -13.06
CA SER A 91 2.78 3.08 -12.28
C SER A 91 3.37 4.25 -13.07
N SER A 92 2.80 5.44 -12.96
CA SER A 92 3.38 6.66 -13.54
C SER A 92 4.77 6.99 -12.98
N ASP A 93 5.10 6.42 -11.81
CA ASP A 93 6.41 6.53 -11.17
C ASP A 93 7.41 5.47 -11.67
N ALA A 94 6.97 4.57 -12.58
CA ALA A 94 7.85 3.57 -13.18
C ALA A 94 8.83 4.24 -14.17
N GLY A 95 10.04 3.73 -14.19
CA GLY A 95 11.07 4.33 -15.03
C GLY A 95 12.35 3.51 -15.13
N PRO A 96 13.39 4.07 -15.78
CA PRO A 96 13.47 5.43 -16.32
C PRO A 96 12.53 5.64 -17.52
N PRO A 97 12.22 6.89 -17.90
CA PRO A 97 11.31 7.18 -19.03
C PRO A 97 11.73 6.49 -20.32
N GLN A 98 13.02 6.38 -20.58
CA GLN A 98 13.58 5.71 -21.76
C GLN A 98 13.19 4.21 -21.82
N ALA A 99 13.12 3.54 -20.67
CA ALA A 99 12.67 2.14 -20.61
C ALA A 99 11.19 2.02 -21.01
N VAL A 100 10.36 2.96 -20.60
CA VAL A 100 8.94 3.02 -21.00
C VAL A 100 8.79 3.28 -22.50
N ASP A 101 9.66 4.14 -23.07
CA ASP A 101 9.67 4.43 -24.51
C ASP A 101 10.08 3.20 -25.34
N VAL A 102 11.04 2.40 -24.86
CA VAL A 102 11.41 1.12 -25.48
C VAL A 102 10.21 0.15 -25.48
N LEU A 103 9.47 0.04 -24.40
CA LEU A 103 8.25 -0.80 -24.34
C LEU A 103 7.18 -0.35 -25.35
N ARG A 104 6.99 0.96 -25.52
CA ARG A 104 6.10 1.52 -26.55
C ARG A 104 6.57 1.19 -27.95
N ALA A 105 7.86 1.39 -28.22
CA ALA A 105 8.46 1.10 -29.52
C ALA A 105 8.40 -0.39 -29.88
N ALA A 106 8.39 -1.28 -28.90
CA ALA A 106 8.18 -2.72 -29.07
C ALA A 106 6.72 -3.09 -29.39
N GLY A 107 5.81 -2.12 -29.47
CA GLY A 107 4.41 -2.35 -29.80
C GLY A 107 3.55 -2.95 -28.69
N LEU A 108 4.04 -2.97 -27.44
CA LEU A 108 3.28 -3.48 -26.29
C LEU A 108 2.12 -2.53 -25.93
N ARG A 109 0.99 -3.11 -25.53
CA ARG A 109 -0.11 -2.35 -24.94
C ARG A 109 0.26 -1.93 -23.52
N LEU A 110 0.47 -0.63 -23.31
CA LEU A 110 0.83 -0.06 -22.02
C LEU A 110 -0.35 0.72 -21.43
N ALA A 111 -0.66 0.48 -20.17
CA ALA A 111 -1.55 1.31 -19.38
C ALA A 111 -0.71 1.98 -18.27
N VAL A 112 -0.42 3.26 -18.42
CA VAL A 112 0.29 4.06 -17.41
C VAL A 112 -0.74 4.65 -16.46
N ILE A 113 -0.69 4.20 -15.21
CA ILE A 113 -1.65 4.53 -14.17
C ILE A 113 -1.08 5.65 -13.29
N PRO A 114 -1.81 6.77 -13.10
CA PRO A 114 -1.38 7.86 -12.21
C PRO A 114 -1.18 7.36 -10.77
N ASP A 115 0.01 7.59 -10.19
CA ASP A 115 0.40 7.07 -8.86
C ASP A 115 1.00 8.14 -7.93
N GLY A 116 1.44 9.27 -8.45
CA GLY A 116 2.14 10.31 -7.68
C GLY A 116 1.30 11.08 -6.65
N ALA A 117 0.00 10.84 -6.56
CA ALA A 117 -0.88 11.47 -5.59
C ALA A 117 -1.30 10.49 -4.49
N ALA A 118 -1.57 11.02 -3.29
CA ALA A 118 -2.01 10.23 -2.16
C ALA A 118 -3.38 10.72 -1.64
N GLY A 119 -4.03 9.90 -0.79
CA GLY A 119 -5.39 10.13 -0.30
C GLY A 119 -6.42 9.28 -1.04
N VAL A 120 -7.65 9.26 -0.51
CA VAL A 120 -8.70 8.33 -0.97
C VAL A 120 -9.12 8.57 -2.42
N GLU A 121 -9.17 9.82 -2.86
CA GLU A 121 -9.53 10.16 -4.25
C GLU A 121 -8.47 9.68 -5.24
N ALA A 122 -7.20 9.71 -4.87
CA ALA A 122 -6.12 9.19 -5.70
C ALA A 122 -6.17 7.66 -5.77
N VAL A 123 -6.45 6.99 -4.66
CA VAL A 123 -6.67 5.53 -4.61
C VAL A 123 -7.85 5.15 -5.49
N SER A 124 -8.98 5.86 -5.38
CA SER A 124 -10.19 5.63 -6.19
C SER A 124 -9.90 5.76 -7.69
N ARG A 125 -9.25 6.85 -8.09
CA ARG A 125 -8.87 7.05 -9.52
C ARG A 125 -7.95 5.95 -10.02
N LYS A 126 -6.98 5.52 -9.21
CA LYS A 126 -6.06 4.42 -9.53
C LYS A 126 -6.81 3.11 -9.76
N ILE A 127 -7.70 2.73 -8.83
CA ILE A 127 -8.52 1.52 -8.94
C ILE A 127 -9.37 1.55 -10.21
N VAL A 128 -10.03 2.66 -10.49
CA VAL A 128 -10.87 2.82 -11.70
C VAL A 128 -10.01 2.71 -12.96
N ALA A 129 -8.88 3.41 -13.04
CA ALA A 129 -8.01 3.36 -14.21
C ALA A 129 -7.45 1.95 -14.49
N ILE A 130 -7.09 1.20 -13.44
CA ILE A 130 -6.66 -0.20 -13.57
C ILE A 130 -7.82 -1.08 -14.06
N GLY A 131 -9.02 -0.88 -13.50
CA GLY A 131 -10.20 -1.61 -13.93
C GLY A 131 -10.61 -1.33 -15.38
N GLU A 132 -10.49 -0.09 -15.83
CA GLU A 132 -10.71 0.27 -17.25
C GLU A 132 -9.66 -0.41 -18.15
N ALA A 133 -8.38 -0.37 -17.76
CA ALA A 133 -7.31 -1.03 -18.52
C ALA A 133 -7.51 -2.55 -18.63
N LEU A 134 -8.10 -3.18 -17.61
CA LEU A 134 -8.43 -4.61 -17.57
C LEU A 134 -9.82 -4.95 -18.11
N GLU A 135 -10.60 -3.95 -18.59
CA GLU A 135 -12.00 -4.10 -19.02
C GLU A 135 -12.93 -4.65 -17.90
N LEU A 136 -12.62 -4.31 -16.65
CA LEU A 136 -13.35 -4.70 -15.44
C LEU A 136 -14.01 -3.49 -14.74
N GLY A 137 -14.45 -2.47 -15.50
CA GLY A 137 -14.90 -1.19 -14.98
C GLY A 137 -15.97 -1.27 -13.87
N ALA A 138 -16.98 -2.15 -14.01
CA ALA A 138 -18.02 -2.32 -12.98
C ALA A 138 -17.45 -2.88 -11.65
N ALA A 139 -16.52 -3.85 -11.71
CA ALA A 139 -15.86 -4.38 -10.54
C ALA A 139 -14.94 -3.33 -9.88
N ALA A 140 -14.26 -2.52 -10.70
CA ALA A 140 -13.40 -1.44 -10.22
C ALA A 140 -14.20 -0.33 -9.53
N ALA A 141 -15.36 0.05 -10.05
CA ALA A 141 -16.24 1.01 -9.41
C ALA A 141 -16.68 0.51 -8.01
N ALA A 142 -17.15 -0.73 -7.93
CA ALA A 142 -17.57 -1.34 -6.66
C ALA A 142 -16.41 -1.44 -5.66
N LEU A 143 -15.20 -1.80 -6.11
CA LEU A 143 -13.99 -1.84 -5.28
C LEU A 143 -13.62 -0.44 -4.79
N SER A 144 -13.62 0.55 -5.67
CA SER A 144 -13.34 1.95 -5.34
C SER A 144 -14.29 2.49 -4.28
N ASP A 145 -15.60 2.25 -4.45
CA ASP A 145 -16.61 2.69 -3.48
C ASP A 145 -16.40 2.05 -2.10
N ALA A 146 -16.10 0.76 -2.07
CA ALA A 146 -15.85 0.03 -0.82
C ALA A 146 -14.58 0.54 -0.12
N VAL A 147 -13.50 0.77 -0.86
CA VAL A 147 -12.24 1.32 -0.30
C VAL A 147 -12.46 2.75 0.22
N ALA A 148 -13.21 3.58 -0.52
CA ALA A 148 -13.54 4.93 -0.08
C ALA A 148 -14.44 4.93 1.17
N ALA A 149 -15.38 4.00 1.27
CA ALA A 149 -16.23 3.85 2.45
C ALA A 149 -15.39 3.46 3.69
N ASP A 150 -14.48 2.48 3.55
CA ASP A 150 -13.60 2.05 4.64
C ASP A 150 -12.68 3.20 5.10
N TRP A 151 -12.15 3.99 4.16
CA TRP A 151 -11.33 5.15 4.48
C TRP A 151 -12.09 6.19 5.29
N ARG A 152 -13.34 6.51 4.90
CA ARG A 152 -14.18 7.53 5.57
C ARG A 152 -14.54 7.18 7.01
N LEU A 153 -14.54 5.88 7.39
CA LEU A 153 -14.76 5.48 8.78
C LEU A 153 -13.76 6.10 9.76
N LEU A 154 -12.59 6.49 9.28
CA LEU A 154 -11.53 7.10 10.08
C LEU A 154 -11.57 8.64 10.07
N ASP A 155 -12.41 9.29 9.26
CA ASP A 155 -12.39 10.74 9.12
C ASP A 155 -12.85 11.45 10.40
N ALA A 156 -13.99 11.06 10.96
CA ALA A 156 -14.50 11.65 12.20
C ALA A 156 -13.57 11.38 13.41
N PRO A 157 -13.07 10.16 13.65
CA PRO A 157 -12.07 9.91 14.70
C PRO A 157 -10.81 10.76 14.55
N VAL A 158 -10.27 10.90 13.34
CA VAL A 158 -9.08 11.73 13.09
C VAL A 158 -9.38 13.23 13.26
N ALA A 159 -10.56 13.69 12.84
CA ALA A 159 -10.98 15.08 13.01
C ALA A 159 -11.14 15.46 14.49
N ALA A 160 -11.56 14.51 15.33
CA ALA A 160 -11.78 14.69 16.76
C ALA A 160 -10.49 14.58 17.62
N LEU A 161 -9.31 14.44 17.01
CA LEU A 161 -8.05 14.38 17.75
C LEU A 161 -7.73 15.73 18.39
N PRO A 162 -7.38 15.75 19.69
CA PRO A 162 -7.06 16.99 20.41
C PRO A 162 -5.71 17.58 19.98
N SER A 163 -4.82 16.75 19.45
CA SER A 163 -3.49 17.16 19.00
C SER A 163 -3.01 16.25 17.86
N ARG A 164 -2.01 16.73 17.14
CA ARG A 164 -1.36 15.99 16.05
C ARG A 164 0.13 15.88 16.34
N PRO A 165 0.64 14.70 16.75
CA PRO A 165 2.05 14.52 17.05
C PRO A 165 2.92 14.87 15.85
N GLY A 166 4.07 15.50 16.10
CA GLY A 166 5.10 15.77 15.11
C GLY A 166 5.83 14.47 14.77
N VAL A 167 5.81 14.09 13.50
CA VAL A 167 6.37 12.85 13.01
C VAL A 167 7.57 13.12 12.10
N LEU A 168 8.65 12.41 12.35
CA LEU A 168 9.77 12.26 11.44
C LEU A 168 9.66 10.90 10.75
N PHE A 169 9.46 10.88 9.42
CA PHE A 169 9.47 9.64 8.66
C PHE A 169 10.87 9.36 8.11
N VAL A 170 11.40 8.16 8.39
CA VAL A 170 12.69 7.69 7.90
C VAL A 170 12.47 6.50 6.97
N LEU A 171 12.76 6.67 5.69
CA LEU A 171 12.63 5.63 4.68
C LEU A 171 13.72 4.56 4.85
N SER A 172 14.96 5.00 5.03
CA SER A 172 16.12 4.12 5.21
C SER A 172 17.22 4.83 6.00
N LEU A 173 18.17 4.04 6.49
CA LEU A 173 19.42 4.53 7.05
C LEU A 173 20.58 4.02 6.18
N ASP A 174 21.30 4.94 5.55
CA ASP A 174 22.53 4.61 4.85
C ASP A 174 23.73 5.08 5.67
N ARG A 175 24.54 4.12 6.17
CA ARG A 175 25.70 4.40 7.05
C ARG A 175 25.37 5.34 8.20
N GLY A 176 24.16 5.19 8.78
CA GLY A 176 23.67 6.01 9.88
C GLY A 176 23.06 7.36 9.46
N VAL A 177 23.04 7.71 8.18
CA VAL A 177 22.38 8.90 7.67
C VAL A 177 20.94 8.56 7.28
N PRO A 178 19.93 9.16 7.94
CA PRO A 178 18.53 8.91 7.62
C PRO A 178 18.13 9.58 6.30
N LEU A 179 17.48 8.82 5.42
CA LEU A 179 16.75 9.32 4.27
C LEU A 179 15.31 9.60 4.70
N VAL A 180 14.93 10.87 4.74
CA VAL A 180 13.68 11.31 5.35
C VAL A 180 12.69 11.85 4.33
N SER A 181 11.41 11.81 4.68
CA SER A 181 10.30 12.25 3.84
C SER A 181 9.95 13.71 4.07
N GLY A 182 9.95 14.50 2.99
CA GLY A 182 9.36 15.83 2.92
C GLY A 182 7.90 15.81 2.44
N ARG A 183 7.39 17.00 2.10
CA ARG A 183 6.01 17.18 1.61
C ARG A 183 5.76 16.44 0.29
N GLY A 184 4.48 16.08 0.06
CA GLY A 184 4.00 15.51 -1.19
C GLY A 184 4.46 14.07 -1.45
N SER A 185 5.10 13.42 -0.48
CA SER A 185 5.40 11.99 -0.52
C SER A 185 4.21 11.16 -0.03
N HIS A 186 4.18 9.88 -0.35
CA HIS A 186 3.19 8.95 0.20
C HIS A 186 3.25 8.89 1.74
N ALA A 187 4.44 8.99 2.32
CA ALA A 187 4.62 9.03 3.77
C ALA A 187 4.02 10.29 4.40
N ASP A 188 4.24 11.47 3.78
CA ASP A 188 3.63 12.73 4.22
C ASP A 188 2.10 12.63 4.25
N ALA A 189 1.51 12.08 3.19
CA ALA A 189 0.08 11.88 3.09
C ALA A 189 -0.48 10.87 4.10
N LEU A 190 0.22 9.75 4.31
CA LEU A 190 -0.21 8.72 5.27
C LEU A 190 -0.15 9.26 6.72
N ILE A 191 0.92 9.99 7.06
CA ILE A 191 1.05 10.65 8.37
C ILE A 191 -0.12 11.61 8.60
N ALA A 192 -0.40 12.48 7.63
CA ALA A 192 -1.50 13.44 7.74
C ALA A 192 -2.87 12.75 7.87
N ALA A 193 -3.10 11.71 7.06
CA ALA A 193 -4.33 10.92 7.09
C ALA A 193 -4.51 10.17 8.42
N ALA A 194 -3.43 9.73 9.05
CA ALA A 194 -3.44 9.03 10.35
C ALA A 194 -3.48 10.00 11.56
N GLY A 195 -3.61 11.30 11.34
CA GLY A 195 -3.71 12.29 12.41
C GLY A 195 -2.36 12.77 12.94
N GLY A 196 -1.25 12.50 12.26
CA GLY A 196 0.06 13.06 12.54
C GLY A 196 0.33 14.35 11.77
N ARG A 197 1.49 14.94 12.03
CA ARG A 197 2.02 16.12 11.31
C ARG A 197 3.47 15.83 10.89
N ASN A 198 3.72 15.74 9.58
CA ASN A 198 5.09 15.64 9.10
C ASN A 198 5.89 16.91 9.45
N LEU A 199 7.03 16.73 10.09
CA LEU A 199 7.86 17.86 10.54
C LEU A 199 8.67 18.50 9.40
N LEU A 200 8.91 17.74 8.33
CA LEU A 200 9.71 18.19 7.19
C LEU A 200 8.82 18.64 6.03
N ARG A 201 8.57 19.94 5.95
CA ARG A 201 7.71 20.55 4.93
C ARG A 201 8.42 21.57 4.02
N ASP A 202 9.70 21.80 4.22
CA ASP A 202 10.52 22.77 3.49
C ASP A 202 11.00 22.25 2.13
N PHE A 203 10.90 20.93 1.89
CA PHE A 203 11.25 20.29 0.62
C PHE A 203 10.20 19.25 0.21
N ALA A 204 10.24 18.84 -1.06
CA ALA A 204 9.39 17.78 -1.61
C ALA A 204 10.19 16.47 -1.78
N GLY A 205 9.48 15.33 -1.66
CA GLY A 205 10.07 14.00 -1.86
C GLY A 205 10.95 13.55 -0.69
N TYR A 206 12.11 12.96 -0.99
CA TYR A 206 13.01 12.38 0.02
C TYR A 206 14.40 12.99 -0.09
N ARG A 207 15.06 13.24 1.06
CA ARG A 207 16.46 13.66 1.11
C ARG A 207 17.18 13.18 2.38
N PRO A 208 18.52 13.09 2.39
CA PRO A 208 19.27 12.84 3.61
C PRO A 208 19.07 13.96 4.63
N LEU A 209 19.11 13.61 5.94
CA LEU A 209 19.01 14.52 7.06
C LEU A 209 20.24 14.36 7.97
N SER A 210 20.86 15.49 8.36
CA SER A 210 21.98 15.44 9.31
C SER A 210 21.47 15.15 10.73
N PRO A 211 22.34 14.57 11.61
CA PRO A 211 22.00 14.35 13.01
C PRO A 211 21.59 15.62 13.76
N GLU A 212 22.25 16.73 13.47
CA GLU A 212 21.97 18.05 14.09
C GLU A 212 20.59 18.57 13.68
N ALA A 213 20.26 18.43 12.39
CA ALA A 213 18.94 18.81 11.88
C ALA A 213 17.85 17.90 12.48
N ALA A 214 18.09 16.60 12.62
CA ALA A 214 17.17 15.67 13.26
C ALA A 214 16.89 16.03 14.72
N ALA A 215 17.94 16.35 15.48
CA ALA A 215 17.82 16.80 16.87
C ALA A 215 17.01 18.11 16.99
N GLY A 216 17.19 19.04 16.06
CA GLY A 216 16.46 20.32 16.04
C GLY A 216 14.96 20.21 15.74
N LEU A 217 14.52 19.14 15.09
CA LEU A 217 13.11 18.92 14.72
C LEU A 217 12.21 18.57 15.91
N GLN A 218 12.77 18.00 16.99
CA GLN A 218 12.04 17.54 18.17
C GLN A 218 10.80 16.68 17.83
N PRO A 219 10.96 15.54 17.12
CA PRO A 219 9.85 14.69 16.79
C PRO A 219 9.22 14.04 18.04
N ASP A 220 7.86 13.96 18.04
CA ASP A 220 7.10 13.23 19.05
C ASP A 220 7.10 11.71 18.74
N ALA A 221 7.26 11.34 17.47
CA ALA A 221 7.40 9.96 17.00
C ALA A 221 8.30 9.90 15.76
N VAL A 222 9.06 8.80 15.63
CA VAL A 222 9.74 8.42 14.39
C VAL A 222 8.98 7.25 13.77
N VAL A 223 8.66 7.33 12.48
CA VAL A 223 8.05 6.24 11.72
C VAL A 223 9.05 5.74 10.70
N MET A 224 9.28 4.43 10.64
CA MET A 224 10.21 3.79 9.71
C MET A 224 9.55 2.65 8.95
N MET A 225 10.13 2.30 7.80
CA MET A 225 9.79 1.04 7.14
C MET A 225 10.27 -0.13 7.98
N GLU A 226 9.48 -1.18 8.15
CA GLU A 226 9.80 -2.35 8.99
C GLU A 226 11.16 -2.98 8.64
N HIS A 227 11.46 -3.13 7.34
CA HIS A 227 12.73 -3.70 6.91
C HIS A 227 13.92 -2.79 7.28
N SER A 228 13.77 -1.46 7.16
CA SER A 228 14.79 -0.48 7.51
C SER A 228 15.01 -0.45 9.02
N LEU A 229 13.95 -0.53 9.81
CA LEU A 229 14.02 -0.60 11.27
C LEU A 229 14.75 -1.86 11.74
N ARG A 230 14.43 -3.03 11.16
CA ARG A 230 15.17 -4.28 11.45
C ARG A 230 16.65 -4.18 11.10
N SER A 231 16.97 -3.65 9.92
CA SER A 231 18.36 -3.46 9.48
C SER A 231 19.14 -2.47 10.35
N ALA A 232 18.45 -1.52 10.99
CA ALA A 232 19.02 -0.55 11.90
C ALA A 232 19.26 -1.10 13.33
N GLY A 233 18.91 -2.36 13.61
CA GLY A 233 19.07 -2.97 14.92
C GLY A 233 17.84 -2.83 15.83
N GLY A 234 16.69 -2.40 15.29
CA GLY A 234 15.44 -2.29 16.04
C GLY A 234 15.18 -0.93 16.69
N PRO A 235 14.04 -0.79 17.38
CA PRO A 235 13.59 0.50 17.94
C PRO A 235 14.58 1.12 18.92
N GLU A 236 15.21 0.31 19.78
CA GLU A 236 16.17 0.76 20.78
C GLU A 236 17.43 1.35 20.14
N ALA A 237 17.95 0.69 19.10
CA ALA A 237 19.13 1.16 18.38
C ALA A 237 18.84 2.48 17.67
N VAL A 238 17.67 2.61 17.05
CA VAL A 238 17.24 3.86 16.36
C VAL A 238 17.03 4.99 17.37
N ALA A 239 16.37 4.72 18.51
CA ALA A 239 16.16 5.72 19.55
C ALA A 239 17.47 6.25 20.14
N ALA A 240 18.53 5.42 20.16
CA ALA A 240 19.85 5.78 20.67
C ALA A 240 20.72 6.54 19.65
N LEU A 241 20.27 6.74 18.41
CA LEU A 241 21.05 7.50 17.42
C LEU A 241 21.29 8.93 17.90
N PRO A 242 22.51 9.51 17.69
CA PRO A 242 22.88 10.83 18.22
C PRO A 242 21.89 11.95 17.88
N GLY A 243 21.29 11.92 16.69
CA GLY A 243 20.29 12.92 16.28
C GLY A 243 18.88 12.71 16.87
N LEU A 244 18.62 11.59 17.52
CA LEU A 244 17.29 11.23 18.04
C LEU A 244 17.24 11.04 19.56
N ALA A 245 18.33 10.63 20.18
CA ALA A 245 18.36 10.23 21.60
C ALA A 245 17.83 11.30 22.57
N LEU A 246 18.04 12.60 22.27
CA LEU A 246 17.59 13.72 23.08
C LEU A 246 16.26 14.33 22.62
N THR A 247 15.62 13.75 21.60
CA THR A 247 14.30 14.17 21.16
C THR A 247 13.19 13.52 21.99
N PRO A 248 11.96 14.07 22.00
CA PRO A 248 10.82 13.41 22.65
C PRO A 248 10.62 11.97 22.18
N ALA A 249 10.76 11.70 20.87
CA ALA A 249 10.63 10.36 20.29
C ALA A 249 11.71 9.41 20.81
N GLY A 250 12.98 9.84 20.89
CA GLY A 250 14.09 9.04 21.39
C GLY A 250 13.93 8.74 22.88
N ALA A 251 13.69 9.76 23.70
CA ALA A 251 13.50 9.62 25.13
C ALA A 251 12.32 8.70 25.50
N ALA A 252 11.21 8.79 24.78
CA ALA A 252 10.03 7.95 24.95
C ALA A 252 10.14 6.61 24.20
N ARG A 253 11.23 6.35 23.45
CA ARG A 253 11.39 5.19 22.55
C ARG A 253 10.24 5.01 21.58
N ARG A 254 9.69 6.12 21.12
CA ARG A 254 8.51 6.13 20.24
C ARG A 254 8.94 6.00 18.78
N ILE A 255 9.51 4.83 18.48
CA ILE A 255 9.95 4.43 17.16
C ILE A 255 8.92 3.43 16.62
N LEU A 256 8.13 3.89 15.67
CA LEU A 256 7.01 3.16 15.06
C LEU A 256 7.43 2.57 13.73
N SER A 257 6.69 1.57 13.26
CA SER A 257 6.97 0.98 11.95
C SER A 257 5.72 0.76 11.10
N ILE A 258 5.92 0.84 9.80
CA ILE A 258 4.93 0.48 8.78
C ILE A 258 5.52 -0.53 7.81
N GLY A 259 4.67 -1.39 7.26
CA GLY A 259 5.05 -2.37 6.24
C GLY A 259 5.36 -1.73 4.90
N SER A 260 6.10 -2.44 4.06
CA SER A 260 6.49 -1.95 2.73
C SER A 260 5.28 -1.67 1.82
N THR A 261 4.16 -2.37 2.04
CA THR A 261 2.93 -2.20 1.27
C THR A 261 2.03 -1.07 1.80
N ASP A 262 2.27 -0.57 3.02
CA ASP A 262 1.42 0.46 3.64
C ASP A 262 1.53 1.82 2.91
N LEU A 263 2.65 2.08 2.20
CA LEU A 263 2.83 3.27 1.37
C LEU A 263 2.34 3.14 -0.08
N ALA A 264 1.82 1.99 -0.46
CA ALA A 264 1.42 1.76 -1.85
C ALA A 264 0.15 2.52 -2.24
N PHE A 265 -0.70 2.90 -1.27
CA PHE A 265 -2.00 3.52 -1.53
C PHE A 265 -2.81 2.72 -2.55
N GLY A 266 -2.91 1.42 -2.31
CA GLY A 266 -3.76 0.46 -3.03
C GLY A 266 -5.10 0.21 -2.32
N PRO A 267 -5.78 -0.88 -2.61
CA PRO A 267 -7.06 -1.26 -1.97
C PRO A 267 -7.01 -1.33 -0.44
N ARG A 268 -5.83 -1.58 0.16
CA ARG A 268 -5.64 -1.63 1.63
C ARG A 268 -5.24 -0.29 2.26
N ALA A 269 -5.44 0.83 1.56
CA ALA A 269 -5.05 2.16 2.07
C ALA A 269 -5.73 2.53 3.40
N ALA A 270 -6.99 2.11 3.61
CA ALA A 270 -7.70 2.33 4.88
C ALA A 270 -7.06 1.54 6.04
N GLN A 271 -6.61 0.30 5.80
CA GLN A 271 -5.90 -0.51 6.78
C GLN A 271 -4.56 0.12 7.17
N ALA A 272 -3.79 0.58 6.18
CA ALA A 272 -2.53 1.29 6.44
C ALA A 272 -2.75 2.57 7.25
N ARG A 273 -3.79 3.36 6.91
CA ARG A 273 -4.21 4.55 7.65
C ARG A 273 -4.55 4.23 9.10
N ARG A 274 -5.39 3.20 9.34
CA ARG A 274 -5.77 2.77 10.67
C ARG A 274 -4.58 2.27 11.48
N LYS A 275 -3.74 1.43 10.87
CA LYS A 275 -2.52 0.89 11.50
C LYS A 275 -1.62 2.00 12.04
N LEU A 276 -1.37 3.02 11.23
CA LEU A 276 -0.57 4.15 11.68
C LEU A 276 -1.30 5.03 12.70
N ALA A 277 -2.62 5.25 12.55
CA ALA A 277 -3.41 6.02 13.50
C ALA A 277 -3.41 5.39 14.90
N VAL A 278 -3.57 4.08 15.00
CA VAL A 278 -3.49 3.32 16.28
C VAL A 278 -2.11 3.49 16.92
N GLN A 279 -1.03 3.45 16.15
CA GLN A 279 0.33 3.62 16.67
C GLN A 279 0.60 5.08 17.12
N LEU A 280 0.08 6.07 16.39
CA LEU A 280 0.24 7.48 16.73
C LEU A 280 -0.62 7.92 17.91
N HIS A 281 -1.76 7.28 18.14
CA HIS A 281 -2.74 7.63 19.16
C HIS A 281 -3.25 6.36 19.88
N PRO A 282 -2.37 5.67 20.62
CA PRO A 282 -2.70 4.39 21.27
C PRO A 282 -3.74 4.51 22.39
N GLU A 283 -3.96 5.73 22.90
CA GLU A 283 -4.97 6.03 23.93
C GLU A 283 -6.40 6.16 23.39
N ARG A 284 -6.57 6.06 22.05
CA ARG A 284 -7.86 6.25 21.39
C ARG A 284 -8.46 4.93 20.93
N ASP A 285 -9.77 4.83 21.02
CA ASP A 285 -10.50 3.75 20.37
C ASP A 285 -10.69 4.07 18.89
N TRP A 286 -10.22 3.16 18.05
CA TRP A 286 -10.32 3.27 16.59
C TRP A 286 -11.35 2.28 16.06
N PRO A 287 -12.24 2.69 15.13
CA PRO A 287 -13.21 1.80 14.55
C PRO A 287 -12.53 0.62 13.84
N GLU A 288 -13.12 -0.57 13.98
CA GLU A 288 -12.72 -1.71 13.18
C GLU A 288 -13.18 -1.52 11.73
N LEU A 289 -12.29 -1.87 10.80
CA LEU A 289 -12.63 -1.84 9.39
C LEU A 289 -13.36 -3.14 8.99
N PRO A 290 -14.27 -3.07 8.02
CA PRO A 290 -14.95 -4.25 7.52
C PRO A 290 -13.97 -5.30 7.01
N ALA A 291 -14.24 -6.58 7.28
CA ALA A 291 -13.48 -7.67 6.69
C ALA A 291 -13.68 -7.70 5.17
N ARG A 292 -12.59 -7.54 4.43
CA ARG A 292 -12.57 -7.49 2.97
C ARG A 292 -11.79 -8.67 2.40
N ALA A 293 -12.28 -9.27 1.31
CA ALA A 293 -11.60 -10.40 0.67
C ALA A 293 -10.18 -10.02 0.18
N TRP A 294 -10.00 -8.77 -0.26
CA TRP A 294 -8.72 -8.25 -0.74
C TRP A 294 -7.77 -7.77 0.35
N ALA A 295 -8.18 -7.79 1.62
CA ALA A 295 -7.38 -7.33 2.76
C ALA A 295 -7.08 -8.44 3.78
N ARG A 296 -7.30 -9.70 3.39
CA ARG A 296 -6.97 -10.86 4.25
C ARG A 296 -5.48 -11.16 4.14
N GLU A 297 -4.82 -11.26 5.30
CA GLU A 297 -3.44 -11.72 5.42
C GLU A 297 -3.32 -13.23 5.16
#